data_aab2e42a049cd4d4e560627110474d05
#
_entry.id   aab2e42a049cd4d4e560627110474d05
#
_cell.length_a   1.000
_cell.length_b   1.000
_cell.length_c   1.000
_cell.angle_alpha   90.00
_cell.angle_beta   90.00
_cell.angle_gamma   90.00
#
_symmetry.space_group_name_H-M   'P 1'
#
loop_
_entity.id
_entity.type
_entity.pdbx_description
1 polymer ?
#
loop_
_entity_poly.entity_id
_entity_poly.type
_entity_poly.pdbx_seq_one_letter_code
_entity_poly.pdbx_strand_id
1 'polypeptide(L)'
;MISVVVPAMNEAGRISTVLQNLGTLPVDHIILVANGSKDATLRQVLELKLPKLHIFYFYESLGIDVPRAIGAKVAMALGSDAVAFVDGDMVGTFNENLMELLDGILLHRIDLALTNCYPSPPRHIERYNPTFQWRLNLNRELGLEKRIGLATPAHGPHAVSRKLLESIPIRELAVPPVSMALARVQKLRIDVATTLPHYRLGSSIKNHIHTNKIIDTIVGDCLEAIAVFRNQPRSRQWQNKTFLGYHSERRFDILENFVV
;
A
#
# COMPACT_ATOMS: atom_id res chain seq x y z
N MET A 1 6.79 -1.44 19.04
CA MET A 1 5.31 -1.46 18.84
C MET A 1 4.98 -1.74 17.39
N ILE A 2 3.84 -2.33 17.12
CA ILE A 2 3.39 -2.76 15.79
C ILE A 2 2.06 -2.08 15.46
N SER A 3 1.96 -1.44 14.32
CA SER A 3 0.71 -0.87 13.80
C SER A 3 0.26 -1.53 12.51
N VAL A 4 -1.06 -1.61 12.32
CA VAL A 4 -1.67 -1.94 11.03
C VAL A 4 -2.50 -0.76 10.56
N VAL A 5 -2.21 -0.24 9.37
CA VAL A 5 -2.94 0.86 8.73
C VAL A 5 -3.96 0.29 7.76
N VAL A 6 -5.21 0.72 7.90
CA VAL A 6 -6.34 0.29 7.07
C VAL A 6 -6.97 1.50 6.38
N PRO A 7 -6.61 1.80 5.13
CA PRO A 7 -7.36 2.75 4.32
C PRO A 7 -8.72 2.15 3.94
N ALA A 8 -9.81 2.90 4.09
CA ALA A 8 -11.15 2.43 3.73
C ALA A 8 -11.99 3.54 3.08
N MET A 9 -12.63 3.21 1.95
CA MET A 9 -13.56 4.09 1.24
C MET A 9 -14.69 3.27 0.64
N ASN A 10 -15.92 3.45 1.16
CA ASN A 10 -17.10 2.73 0.72
C ASN A 10 -16.94 1.20 0.81
N GLU A 11 -16.55 0.73 1.99
CA GLU A 11 -16.31 -0.69 2.29
C GLU A 11 -17.37 -1.28 3.26
N ALA A 12 -18.59 -0.73 3.26
CA ALA A 12 -19.70 -1.30 4.01
C ALA A 12 -19.92 -2.79 3.67
N GLY A 13 -20.13 -3.61 4.71
CA GLY A 13 -20.23 -5.07 4.58
C GLY A 13 -18.90 -5.82 4.50
N ARG A 14 -17.76 -5.13 4.37
CA ARG A 14 -16.42 -5.74 4.33
C ARG A 14 -15.54 -5.30 5.48
N ILE A 15 -15.58 -4.01 5.80
CA ILE A 15 -14.65 -3.40 6.77
C ILE A 15 -14.69 -4.07 8.15
N SER A 16 -15.88 -4.47 8.60
CA SER A 16 -16.02 -5.16 9.89
C SER A 16 -15.26 -6.47 9.94
N THR A 17 -15.32 -7.28 8.88
CA THR A 17 -14.56 -8.54 8.77
C THR A 17 -13.06 -8.28 8.80
N VAL A 18 -12.58 -7.29 8.03
CA VAL A 18 -11.16 -6.93 8.01
C VAL A 18 -10.69 -6.53 9.40
N LEU A 19 -11.38 -5.60 10.07
CA LEU A 19 -10.99 -5.11 11.38
C LEU A 19 -11.07 -6.19 12.47
N GLN A 20 -12.08 -7.08 12.42
CA GLN A 20 -12.19 -8.21 13.34
C GLN A 20 -11.03 -9.18 13.18
N ASN A 21 -10.67 -9.55 11.93
CA ASN A 21 -9.50 -10.41 11.67
C ASN A 21 -8.22 -9.77 12.22
N LEU A 22 -7.97 -8.47 11.97
CA LEU A 22 -6.82 -7.75 12.48
C LEU A 22 -6.83 -7.65 14.02
N GLY A 23 -8.02 -7.54 14.63
CA GLY A 23 -8.18 -7.50 16.09
C GLY A 23 -7.70 -8.75 16.81
N THR A 24 -7.60 -9.90 16.13
CA THR A 24 -7.08 -11.16 16.69
C THR A 24 -5.56 -11.22 16.69
N LEU A 25 -4.88 -10.32 15.98
CA LEU A 25 -3.42 -10.33 15.86
C LEU A 25 -2.74 -9.66 17.06
N PRO A 26 -1.50 -10.07 17.39
CA PRO A 26 -0.70 -9.46 18.46
C PRO A 26 -0.07 -8.13 17.99
N VAL A 27 -0.91 -7.21 17.51
CA VAL A 27 -0.52 -5.85 17.12
C VAL A 27 -0.95 -4.85 18.20
N ASP A 28 -0.22 -3.75 18.34
CA ASP A 28 -0.51 -2.74 19.36
C ASP A 28 -1.61 -1.77 18.92
N HIS A 29 -1.60 -1.40 17.64
CA HIS A 29 -2.53 -0.40 17.08
C HIS A 29 -3.10 -0.85 15.74
N ILE A 30 -4.39 -0.63 15.53
CA ILE A 30 -5.07 -0.69 14.24
C ILE A 30 -5.51 0.74 13.90
N ILE A 31 -5.00 1.29 12.81
CA ILE A 31 -5.23 2.69 12.43
C ILE A 31 -6.11 2.69 11.19
N LEU A 32 -7.39 2.92 11.37
CA LEU A 32 -8.33 3.11 10.26
C LEU A 32 -8.28 4.55 9.77
N VAL A 33 -8.08 4.73 8.48
CA VAL A 33 -8.25 6.02 7.80
C VAL A 33 -9.46 5.95 6.88
N ALA A 34 -10.60 6.45 7.38
CA ALA A 34 -11.86 6.50 6.64
C ALA A 34 -11.83 7.67 5.65
N ASN A 35 -11.78 7.35 4.36
CA ASN A 35 -11.44 8.22 3.25
C ASN A 35 -12.70 8.67 2.48
N GLY A 36 -13.49 9.59 3.02
CA GLY A 36 -14.64 10.18 2.33
C GLY A 36 -15.75 9.17 2.01
N SER A 37 -15.97 8.17 2.87
CA SER A 37 -17.01 7.16 2.67
C SER A 37 -18.41 7.78 2.75
N LYS A 38 -19.27 7.41 1.80
CA LYS A 38 -20.67 7.89 1.69
C LYS A 38 -21.69 6.80 2.03
N ASP A 39 -21.22 5.59 2.33
CA ASP A 39 -22.04 4.44 2.71
C ASP A 39 -22.00 4.19 4.23
N ALA A 40 -22.41 3.00 4.67
CA ALA A 40 -22.44 2.62 6.08
C ALA A 40 -21.04 2.25 6.67
N THR A 41 -19.93 2.43 5.95
CA THR A 41 -18.58 2.06 6.40
C THR A 41 -18.25 2.62 7.79
N LEU A 42 -18.35 3.94 7.96
CA LEU A 42 -18.01 4.57 9.24
C LEU A 42 -18.92 4.11 10.38
N ARG A 43 -20.24 3.98 10.12
CA ARG A 43 -21.18 3.48 11.12
C ARG A 43 -20.81 2.08 11.60
N GLN A 44 -20.51 1.15 10.67
CA GLN A 44 -20.09 -0.21 11.00
C GLN A 44 -18.82 -0.24 11.82
N VAL A 45 -17.87 0.63 11.51
CA VAL A 45 -16.62 0.75 12.27
C VAL A 45 -16.85 1.23 13.70
N LEU A 46 -17.71 2.24 13.89
CA LEU A 46 -18.03 2.78 15.22
C LEU A 46 -18.80 1.77 16.12
N GLU A 47 -19.51 0.83 15.51
CA GLU A 47 -20.18 -0.26 16.22
C GLU A 47 -19.18 -1.34 16.71
N LEU A 48 -17.96 -1.40 16.11
CA LEU A 48 -16.90 -2.33 16.51
C LEU A 48 -16.17 -1.80 17.75
N LYS A 49 -16.38 -2.46 18.88
CA LYS A 49 -15.67 -2.13 20.14
C LYS A 49 -14.31 -2.83 20.18
N LEU A 50 -13.36 -2.40 19.35
CA LEU A 50 -12.00 -2.93 19.32
C LEU A 50 -11.06 -1.99 20.09
N PRO A 51 -10.46 -2.42 21.22
CA PRO A 51 -9.66 -1.54 22.09
C PRO A 51 -8.41 -0.92 21.40
N LYS A 52 -7.89 -1.60 20.36
CA LYS A 52 -6.68 -1.19 19.62
C LYS A 52 -6.99 -0.29 18.42
N LEU A 53 -8.26 0.03 18.17
CA LEU A 53 -8.70 0.72 16.96
C LEU A 53 -8.65 2.24 17.15
N HIS A 54 -7.86 2.90 16.32
CA HIS A 54 -7.81 4.34 16.16
C HIS A 54 -8.50 4.72 14.85
N ILE A 55 -9.44 5.67 14.89
CA ILE A 55 -10.25 6.05 13.73
C ILE A 55 -9.92 7.49 13.35
N PHE A 56 -9.42 7.69 12.13
CA PHE A 56 -9.22 8.98 11.50
C PHE A 56 -10.21 9.14 10.36
N TYR A 57 -11.16 10.04 10.53
CA TYR A 57 -12.23 10.25 9.56
C TYR A 57 -12.01 11.53 8.77
N PHE A 58 -12.05 11.41 7.46
CA PHE A 58 -12.04 12.52 6.52
C PHE A 58 -13.38 12.57 5.79
N TYR A 59 -14.03 13.73 5.81
CA TYR A 59 -15.31 13.93 5.15
C TYR A 59 -15.19 13.88 3.62
N GLU A 60 -14.10 14.47 3.10
CA GLU A 60 -13.77 14.44 1.67
C GLU A 60 -12.78 13.32 1.37
N SER A 61 -12.81 12.81 0.11
CA SER A 61 -11.83 11.85 -0.35
C SER A 61 -10.44 12.46 -0.42
N LEU A 62 -9.47 11.78 0.17
CA LEU A 62 -8.04 12.12 0.09
C LEU A 62 -7.38 11.63 -1.21
N GLY A 63 -8.12 10.87 -2.02
CA GLY A 63 -7.59 10.14 -3.16
C GLY A 63 -6.96 8.80 -2.77
N ILE A 64 -6.38 8.12 -3.77
CA ILE A 64 -5.74 6.80 -3.58
C ILE A 64 -4.42 6.94 -2.83
N ASP A 65 -4.11 5.99 -1.98
CA ASP A 65 -2.85 5.83 -1.22
C ASP A 65 -2.51 6.95 -0.22
N VAL A 66 -3.09 8.16 -0.32
CA VAL A 66 -2.91 9.23 0.68
C VAL A 66 -3.31 8.76 2.08
N PRO A 67 -4.41 7.99 2.27
CA PRO A 67 -4.75 7.43 3.57
C PRO A 67 -3.67 6.53 4.18
N ARG A 68 -2.87 5.83 3.34
CA ARG A 68 -1.72 5.03 3.83
C ARG A 68 -0.65 5.93 4.43
N ALA A 69 -0.33 7.05 3.78
CA ALA A 69 0.65 8.00 4.28
C ALA A 69 0.17 8.71 5.57
N ILE A 70 -1.12 9.04 5.68
CA ILE A 70 -1.74 9.55 6.91
C ILE A 70 -1.60 8.53 8.05
N GLY A 71 -2.00 7.27 7.79
CA GLY A 71 -1.89 6.21 8.79
C GLY A 71 -0.45 5.95 9.23
N ALA A 72 0.52 6.05 8.32
CA ALA A 72 1.94 5.94 8.64
C ALA A 72 2.44 7.09 9.52
N LYS A 73 1.99 8.35 9.30
CA LYS A 73 2.27 9.47 10.21
C LYS A 73 1.77 9.17 11.63
N VAL A 74 0.55 8.65 11.75
CA VAL A 74 -0.04 8.27 13.04
C VAL A 74 0.76 7.14 13.69
N ALA A 75 1.10 6.08 12.94
CA ALA A 75 1.89 4.97 13.44
C ALA A 75 3.27 5.42 13.96
N MET A 76 3.93 6.36 13.26
CA MET A 76 5.19 6.95 13.72
C MET A 76 5.01 7.72 15.03
N ALA A 77 3.97 8.53 15.15
CA ALA A 77 3.66 9.29 16.37
C ALA A 77 3.34 8.37 17.56
N LEU A 78 2.71 7.22 17.31
CA LEU A 78 2.48 6.17 18.29
C LEU A 78 3.75 5.35 18.63
N GLY A 79 4.88 5.63 17.97
CA GLY A 79 6.16 4.96 18.27
C GLY A 79 6.30 3.57 17.66
N SER A 80 5.61 3.26 16.55
CA SER A 80 5.66 1.94 15.92
C SER A 80 7.01 1.64 15.27
N ASP A 81 7.53 0.43 15.49
CA ASP A 81 8.77 -0.09 14.88
C ASP A 81 8.50 -0.75 13.53
N ALA A 82 7.30 -1.33 13.38
CA ALA A 82 6.81 -1.96 12.16
C ALA A 82 5.39 -1.48 11.86
N VAL A 83 5.12 -1.17 10.60
CA VAL A 83 3.80 -0.74 10.12
C VAL A 83 3.39 -1.59 8.92
N ALA A 84 2.30 -2.36 9.07
CA ALA A 84 1.69 -3.09 7.97
C ALA A 84 0.55 -2.28 7.35
N PHE A 85 0.30 -2.49 6.05
CA PHE A 85 -0.80 -1.89 5.30
C PHE A 85 -1.71 -2.97 4.75
N VAL A 86 -3.01 -2.85 5.04
CA VAL A 86 -4.06 -3.79 4.61
C VAL A 86 -5.26 -2.98 4.14
N ASP A 87 -5.70 -3.18 2.90
CA ASP A 87 -6.86 -2.44 2.38
C ASP A 87 -8.17 -2.91 3.02
N GLY A 88 -9.10 -1.98 3.23
CA GLY A 88 -10.35 -2.22 3.92
C GLY A 88 -11.33 -3.16 3.21
N ASP A 89 -11.01 -3.61 2.00
CA ASP A 89 -11.76 -4.59 1.22
C ASP A 89 -11.15 -6.00 1.21
N MET A 90 -9.98 -6.19 1.82
CA MET A 90 -9.26 -7.47 1.85
C MET A 90 -9.85 -8.41 2.92
N VAL A 91 -11.00 -9.02 2.63
CA VAL A 91 -11.73 -9.88 3.59
C VAL A 91 -11.19 -11.31 3.71
N GLY A 92 -10.17 -11.66 2.95
CA GLY A 92 -9.56 -12.98 2.98
C GLY A 92 -8.93 -13.32 4.33
N THR A 93 -8.74 -14.61 4.59
CA THR A 93 -8.05 -15.10 5.79
C THR A 93 -6.56 -15.23 5.48
N PHE A 94 -5.74 -14.29 5.95
CA PHE A 94 -4.29 -14.25 5.70
C PHE A 94 -3.50 -13.72 6.93
N ASN A 95 -3.98 -13.99 8.12
CA ASN A 95 -3.35 -13.54 9.36
C ASN A 95 -1.90 -14.05 9.48
N GLU A 96 -1.62 -15.29 9.08
CA GLU A 96 -0.26 -15.85 9.07
C GLU A 96 0.66 -15.06 8.13
N ASN A 97 0.18 -14.76 6.92
CA ASN A 97 0.94 -13.96 5.95
C ASN A 97 1.23 -12.55 6.47
N LEU A 98 0.30 -11.96 7.23
CA LEU A 98 0.50 -10.65 7.83
C LEU A 98 1.56 -10.71 8.93
N MET A 99 1.58 -11.79 9.74
CA MET A 99 2.64 -12.00 10.71
C MET A 99 4.00 -12.23 10.04
N GLU A 100 4.07 -13.00 8.94
CA GLU A 100 5.31 -13.18 8.16
C GLU A 100 5.87 -11.84 7.64
N LEU A 101 5.00 -10.89 7.20
CA LEU A 101 5.41 -9.54 6.83
C LEU A 101 6.02 -8.78 8.00
N LEU A 102 5.39 -8.83 9.17
CA LEU A 102 5.85 -8.17 10.38
C LEU A 102 7.16 -8.79 10.92
N ASP A 103 7.26 -10.11 10.90
CA ASP A 103 8.49 -10.84 11.25
C ASP A 103 9.62 -10.52 10.26
N GLY A 104 9.30 -10.31 8.99
CA GLY A 104 10.22 -9.81 7.99
C GLY A 104 10.90 -8.50 8.44
N ILE A 105 10.12 -7.58 9.01
CA ILE A 105 10.63 -6.32 9.56
C ILE A 105 11.42 -6.56 10.86
N LEU A 106 10.76 -7.20 11.84
CA LEU A 106 11.25 -7.25 13.23
C LEU A 106 12.41 -8.23 13.43
N LEU A 107 12.34 -9.40 12.78
CA LEU A 107 13.30 -10.49 12.97
C LEU A 107 14.32 -10.56 11.83
N HIS A 108 13.89 -10.32 10.60
CA HIS A 108 14.73 -10.47 9.41
C HIS A 108 15.32 -9.16 8.89
N ARG A 109 15.05 -8.03 9.56
CA ARG A 109 15.59 -6.69 9.23
C ARG A 109 15.34 -6.28 7.77
N ILE A 110 14.18 -6.63 7.23
CA ILE A 110 13.68 -6.10 5.97
C ILE A 110 13.12 -4.70 6.25
N ASP A 111 13.45 -3.70 5.45
CA ASP A 111 12.93 -2.35 5.62
C ASP A 111 11.61 -2.15 4.86
N LEU A 112 11.44 -2.86 3.71
CA LEU A 112 10.19 -2.95 2.95
C LEU A 112 9.90 -4.42 2.67
N ALA A 113 8.99 -5.01 3.45
CA ALA A 113 8.54 -6.39 3.34
C ALA A 113 7.32 -6.46 2.41
N LEU A 114 7.45 -7.20 1.32
CA LEU A 114 6.45 -7.30 0.27
C LEU A 114 5.76 -8.66 0.27
N THR A 115 4.53 -8.68 -0.26
CA THR A 115 3.79 -9.91 -0.56
C THR A 115 3.96 -10.28 -2.02
N ASN A 116 4.35 -11.53 -2.28
CA ASN A 116 4.26 -12.09 -3.62
C ASN A 116 2.83 -12.59 -3.89
N CYS A 117 2.05 -11.77 -4.59
CA CYS A 117 0.66 -12.12 -4.96
C CYS A 117 0.57 -12.96 -6.24
N TYR A 118 1.67 -13.15 -6.95
CA TYR A 118 1.73 -13.88 -8.21
C TYR A 118 2.89 -14.89 -8.22
N PRO A 119 2.84 -15.94 -7.38
CA PRO A 119 3.94 -16.92 -7.26
C PRO A 119 4.17 -17.72 -8.54
N SER A 120 3.14 -17.88 -9.36
CA SER A 120 3.20 -18.59 -10.64
C SER A 120 2.43 -17.80 -11.70
N PRO A 121 2.96 -16.63 -12.14
CA PRO A 121 2.26 -15.87 -13.15
C PRO A 121 2.21 -16.62 -14.47
N PRO A 122 1.12 -16.52 -15.25
CA PRO A 122 1.07 -17.06 -16.60
C PRO A 122 2.26 -16.59 -17.43
N ARG A 123 2.81 -17.46 -18.28
CA ARG A 123 3.94 -17.10 -19.16
C ARG A 123 3.57 -15.87 -20.00
N HIS A 124 4.48 -14.90 -20.03
CA HIS A 124 4.31 -13.65 -20.79
C HIS A 124 3.09 -12.81 -20.39
N ILE A 125 2.62 -12.93 -19.13
CA ILE A 125 1.49 -12.13 -18.63
C ILE A 125 1.73 -10.61 -18.80
N GLU A 126 2.97 -10.18 -18.75
CA GLU A 126 3.39 -8.79 -18.98
C GLU A 126 2.98 -8.28 -20.37
N ARG A 127 2.82 -9.15 -21.36
CA ARG A 127 2.38 -8.78 -22.72
C ARG A 127 0.91 -8.41 -22.78
N TYR A 128 0.11 -8.90 -21.85
CA TYR A 128 -1.35 -8.74 -21.85
C TYR A 128 -1.85 -7.81 -20.74
N ASN A 129 -0.98 -7.45 -19.79
CA ASN A 129 -1.35 -6.57 -18.69
C ASN A 129 -0.28 -5.50 -18.46
N PRO A 130 -0.58 -4.23 -18.81
CA PRO A 130 0.38 -3.13 -18.64
C PRO A 130 0.89 -2.96 -17.22
N THR A 131 0.08 -3.27 -16.20
CA THR A 131 0.52 -3.14 -14.81
C THR A 131 1.63 -4.13 -14.47
N PHE A 132 1.58 -5.37 -14.99
CA PHE A 132 2.66 -6.34 -14.80
C PHE A 132 3.91 -5.96 -15.55
N GLN A 133 3.77 -5.48 -16.77
CA GLN A 133 4.89 -4.99 -17.55
C GLN A 133 5.65 -3.89 -16.81
N TRP A 134 4.93 -2.89 -16.29
CA TRP A 134 5.57 -1.75 -15.64
C TRP A 134 6.11 -2.08 -14.25
N ARG A 135 5.47 -2.99 -13.49
CA ARG A 135 6.05 -3.52 -12.26
C ARG A 135 7.36 -4.25 -12.52
N LEU A 136 7.43 -5.11 -13.54
CA LEU A 136 8.67 -5.79 -13.92
C LEU A 136 9.74 -4.80 -14.38
N ASN A 137 9.38 -3.81 -15.20
CA ASN A 137 10.31 -2.78 -15.65
C ASN A 137 10.88 -2.00 -14.46
N LEU A 138 10.03 -1.56 -13.53
CA LEU A 138 10.48 -0.92 -12.30
C LEU A 138 11.42 -1.82 -11.50
N ASN A 139 11.02 -3.06 -11.22
CA ASN A 139 11.82 -3.98 -10.41
C ASN A 139 13.16 -4.32 -11.07
N ARG A 140 13.20 -4.36 -12.42
CA ARG A 140 14.42 -4.52 -13.21
C ARG A 140 15.33 -3.30 -13.08
N GLU A 141 14.81 -2.09 -13.23
CA GLU A 141 15.56 -0.84 -13.03
C GLU A 141 16.19 -0.75 -11.64
N LEU A 142 15.40 -1.13 -10.61
CA LEU A 142 15.88 -1.13 -9.23
C LEU A 142 16.90 -2.26 -8.93
N GLY A 143 17.12 -3.18 -9.87
CA GLY A 143 17.97 -4.36 -9.67
C GLY A 143 17.38 -5.40 -8.74
N LEU A 144 16.05 -5.44 -8.62
CA LEU A 144 15.31 -6.29 -7.69
C LEU A 144 14.51 -7.42 -8.37
N GLU A 145 14.37 -7.42 -9.71
CA GLU A 145 13.53 -8.36 -10.46
C GLU A 145 13.71 -9.82 -10.03
N LYS A 146 14.95 -10.28 -9.91
CA LYS A 146 15.24 -11.68 -9.52
C LYS A 146 14.85 -12.01 -8.08
N ARG A 147 14.79 -10.99 -7.22
CA ARG A 147 14.50 -11.14 -5.78
C ARG A 147 13.02 -11.06 -5.48
N ILE A 148 12.32 -10.10 -6.08
CA ILE A 148 10.93 -9.79 -5.72
C ILE A 148 9.92 -10.05 -6.86
N GLY A 149 10.37 -10.40 -8.07
CA GLY A 149 9.49 -10.69 -9.20
C GLY A 149 8.55 -9.54 -9.51
N LEU A 150 7.23 -9.78 -9.42
CA LEU A 150 6.15 -8.81 -9.64
C LEU A 150 5.72 -8.06 -8.38
N ALA A 151 6.29 -8.39 -7.20
CA ALA A 151 5.88 -7.78 -5.95
C ALA A 151 6.23 -6.28 -5.91
N THR A 152 5.30 -5.48 -5.43
CA THR A 152 5.46 -4.04 -5.22
C THR A 152 4.53 -3.60 -4.09
N PRO A 153 4.79 -2.49 -3.39
CA PRO A 153 3.90 -1.99 -2.33
C PRO A 153 2.55 -1.46 -2.86
N ALA A 154 2.38 -1.37 -4.19
CA ALA A 154 1.10 -1.00 -4.80
C ALA A 154 0.12 -2.18 -4.93
N HIS A 155 0.45 -3.38 -4.43
CA HIS A 155 -0.42 -4.55 -4.58
C HIS A 155 -0.23 -5.56 -3.45
N GLY A 156 -1.32 -5.89 -2.78
CA GLY A 156 -1.37 -6.77 -1.62
C GLY A 156 -0.89 -6.10 -0.32
N PRO A 157 -1.04 -6.78 0.81
CA PRO A 157 -0.49 -6.33 2.08
C PRO A 157 1.03 -6.18 1.98
N HIS A 158 1.58 -5.22 2.68
CA HIS A 158 3.02 -5.05 2.81
C HIS A 158 3.34 -4.39 4.15
N ALA A 159 4.60 -4.45 4.57
CA ALA A 159 5.00 -3.80 5.80
C ALA A 159 6.29 -2.98 5.60
N VAL A 160 6.44 -1.95 6.41
CA VAL A 160 7.61 -1.06 6.42
C VAL A 160 8.20 -0.95 7.82
N SER A 161 9.52 -0.80 7.89
CA SER A 161 10.22 -0.52 9.15
C SER A 161 10.12 0.96 9.52
N ARG A 162 10.27 1.27 10.81
CA ARG A 162 10.46 2.63 11.28
C ARG A 162 11.62 3.32 10.56
N LYS A 163 12.72 2.60 10.34
CA LYS A 163 13.88 3.10 9.61
C LYS A 163 13.51 3.57 8.19
N LEU A 164 12.65 2.86 7.47
CA LEU A 164 12.17 3.31 6.16
C LEU A 164 11.37 4.60 6.30
N LEU A 165 10.43 4.65 7.24
CA LEU A 165 9.59 5.83 7.46
C LEU A 165 10.40 7.09 7.82
N GLU A 166 11.53 6.93 8.51
CA GLU A 166 12.45 8.01 8.86
C GLU A 166 13.42 8.36 7.72
N SER A 167 13.65 7.44 6.76
CA SER A 167 14.65 7.60 5.69
C SER A 167 14.09 8.26 4.43
N ILE A 168 12.77 8.30 4.24
CA ILE A 168 12.13 8.90 3.07
C ILE A 168 11.02 9.86 3.47
N PRO A 169 10.69 10.87 2.64
CA PRO A 169 9.55 11.73 2.93
C PRO A 169 8.25 10.91 3.01
N ILE A 170 7.50 11.05 4.11
CA ILE A 170 6.30 10.24 4.38
C ILE A 170 5.24 10.38 3.28
N ARG A 171 5.18 11.54 2.62
CA ARG A 171 4.29 11.79 1.49
C ARG A 171 4.47 10.79 0.34
N GLU A 172 5.65 10.23 0.19
CA GLU A 172 5.95 9.31 -0.90
C GLU A 172 5.32 7.92 -0.72
N LEU A 173 4.83 7.61 0.48
CA LEU A 173 3.97 6.45 0.70
C LEU A 173 2.62 6.57 -0.03
N ALA A 174 2.19 7.79 -0.36
CA ALA A 174 1.03 8.03 -1.21
C ALA A 174 1.30 7.75 -2.70
N VAL A 175 2.55 7.44 -3.08
CA VAL A 175 2.95 6.95 -4.39
C VAL A 175 3.81 5.70 -4.18
N PRO A 176 3.21 4.53 -3.92
CA PRO A 176 3.92 3.36 -3.40
C PRO A 176 5.14 2.92 -4.23
N PRO A 177 5.13 2.93 -5.58
CA PRO A 177 6.32 2.66 -6.37
C PRO A 177 7.47 3.65 -6.15
N VAL A 178 7.15 4.95 -5.89
CA VAL A 178 8.17 5.97 -5.60
C VAL A 178 8.79 5.74 -4.23
N SER A 179 8.00 5.37 -3.22
CA SER A 179 8.53 5.02 -1.90
C SER A 179 9.52 3.85 -1.99
N MET A 180 9.24 2.85 -2.82
CA MET A 180 10.14 1.71 -3.06
C MET A 180 11.43 2.15 -3.78
N ALA A 181 11.32 3.04 -4.78
CA ALA A 181 12.49 3.58 -5.48
C ALA A 181 13.41 4.37 -4.53
N LEU A 182 12.83 5.23 -3.68
CA LEU A 182 13.57 5.98 -2.65
C LEU A 182 14.21 5.04 -1.62
N ALA A 183 13.48 4.03 -1.15
CA ALA A 183 14.03 3.01 -0.26
C ALA A 183 15.28 2.34 -0.89
N ARG A 184 15.24 2.07 -2.20
CA ARG A 184 16.38 1.51 -2.92
C ARG A 184 17.54 2.49 -3.04
N VAL A 185 17.29 3.78 -3.28
CA VAL A 185 18.30 4.85 -3.28
C VAL A 185 18.97 4.94 -1.91
N GLN A 186 18.20 4.84 -0.82
CA GLN A 186 18.70 4.84 0.57
C GLN A 186 19.37 3.50 0.98
N LYS A 187 19.52 2.55 0.03
CA LYS A 187 20.12 1.22 0.26
C LYS A 187 19.37 0.42 1.35
N LEU A 188 18.09 0.68 1.55
CA LEU A 188 17.26 -0.09 2.45
C LEU A 188 17.01 -1.49 1.90
N ARG A 189 16.79 -2.45 2.80
CA ARG A 189 16.53 -3.83 2.40
C ARG A 189 15.07 -4.00 1.99
N ILE A 190 14.88 -4.38 0.72
CA ILE A 190 13.58 -4.68 0.12
C ILE A 190 13.55 -6.17 -0.21
N ASP A 191 12.53 -6.89 0.26
CA ASP A 191 12.41 -8.33 0.01
C ASP A 191 10.94 -8.78 0.01
N VAL A 192 10.68 -9.96 -0.54
CA VAL A 192 9.42 -10.68 -0.35
C VAL A 192 9.51 -11.41 0.99
N ALA A 193 8.59 -11.11 1.90
CA ALA A 193 8.51 -11.78 3.20
C ALA A 193 7.45 -12.88 3.22
N THR A 194 6.43 -12.78 2.35
CA THR A 194 5.34 -13.76 2.30
C THR A 194 4.82 -13.98 0.88
N THR A 195 4.14 -15.11 0.68
CA THR A 195 3.44 -15.44 -0.57
C THR A 195 1.96 -15.63 -0.28
N LEU A 196 1.13 -14.76 -0.87
CA LEU A 196 -0.32 -14.77 -0.72
C LEU A 196 -0.96 -14.58 -2.11
N PRO A 197 -1.41 -15.63 -2.78
CA PRO A 197 -2.01 -15.52 -4.11
C PRO A 197 -3.16 -14.50 -4.15
N HIS A 198 -3.22 -13.70 -5.20
CA HIS A 198 -4.17 -12.59 -5.35
C HIS A 198 -5.62 -12.97 -5.03
N TYR A 199 -6.08 -14.14 -5.48
CA TYR A 199 -7.46 -14.60 -5.25
C TYR A 199 -7.79 -14.85 -3.76
N ARG A 200 -6.78 -15.02 -2.89
CA ARG A 200 -6.95 -15.20 -1.45
C ARG A 200 -7.11 -13.88 -0.68
N LEU A 201 -6.83 -12.75 -1.31
CA LEU A 201 -7.03 -11.42 -0.68
C LEU A 201 -8.50 -11.15 -0.38
N GLY A 202 -9.41 -11.71 -1.18
CA GLY A 202 -10.85 -11.46 -1.05
C GLY A 202 -11.28 -10.04 -1.43
N SER A 203 -10.42 -9.31 -2.15
CA SER A 203 -10.70 -7.93 -2.58
C SER A 203 -11.87 -7.86 -3.56
N SER A 204 -12.61 -6.76 -3.50
CA SER A 204 -13.79 -6.55 -4.33
C SER A 204 -13.44 -6.34 -5.81
N ILE A 205 -14.26 -6.92 -6.71
CA ILE A 205 -14.17 -6.63 -8.14
C ILE A 205 -14.78 -5.26 -8.38
N LYS A 206 -14.02 -4.38 -9.00
CA LYS A 206 -14.45 -3.02 -9.34
C LYS A 206 -14.90 -2.95 -10.82
N ASN A 207 -15.60 -1.89 -11.21
CA ASN A 207 -16.07 -1.69 -12.58
C ASN A 207 -14.90 -1.34 -13.56
N HIS A 208 -15.18 -1.41 -14.87
CA HIS A 208 -14.18 -1.17 -15.90
C HIS A 208 -13.56 0.25 -15.88
N ILE A 209 -14.33 1.28 -15.54
CA ILE A 209 -13.83 2.66 -15.45
C ILE A 209 -12.79 2.75 -14.33
N HIS A 210 -13.09 2.19 -13.16
CA HIS A 210 -12.14 2.12 -12.07
C HIS A 210 -10.89 1.32 -12.44
N THR A 211 -11.06 0.18 -13.12
CA THR A 211 -9.96 -0.67 -13.56
C THR A 211 -9.00 0.09 -14.48
N ASN A 212 -9.51 0.83 -15.47
CA ASN A 212 -8.68 1.62 -16.38
C ASN A 212 -7.93 2.75 -15.64
N LYS A 213 -8.61 3.46 -14.74
CA LYS A 213 -7.95 4.47 -13.90
C LYS A 213 -6.86 3.87 -13.01
N ILE A 214 -7.07 2.70 -12.41
CA ILE A 214 -6.07 1.99 -11.61
C ILE A 214 -4.87 1.58 -12.47
N ILE A 215 -5.09 1.06 -13.69
CA ILE A 215 -4.00 0.73 -14.61
C ILE A 215 -3.16 1.98 -14.89
N ASP A 216 -3.79 3.09 -15.29
CA ASP A 216 -3.08 4.33 -15.56
C ASP A 216 -2.35 4.87 -14.31
N THR A 217 -2.94 4.72 -13.12
CA THR A 217 -2.30 5.09 -11.85
C THR A 217 -1.01 4.29 -11.64
N ILE A 218 -1.10 2.96 -11.71
CA ILE A 218 0.04 2.06 -11.45
C ILE A 218 1.15 2.28 -12.49
N VAL A 219 0.79 2.41 -13.76
CA VAL A 219 1.77 2.68 -14.83
C VAL A 219 2.47 4.01 -14.57
N GLY A 220 1.71 5.07 -14.32
CA GLY A 220 2.27 6.40 -14.05
C GLY A 220 3.14 6.44 -12.79
N ASP A 221 2.72 5.76 -11.71
CA ASP A 221 3.51 5.66 -10.48
C ASP A 221 4.83 4.91 -10.71
N CYS A 222 4.84 3.86 -11.55
CA CYS A 222 6.06 3.15 -11.92
C CYS A 222 7.00 4.02 -12.77
N LEU A 223 6.45 4.78 -13.73
CA LEU A 223 7.24 5.73 -14.53
C LEU A 223 7.90 6.79 -13.67
N GLU A 224 7.13 7.36 -12.74
CA GLU A 224 7.61 8.37 -11.80
C GLU A 224 8.69 7.80 -10.87
N ALA A 225 8.52 6.57 -10.39
CA ALA A 225 9.50 5.86 -9.56
C ALA A 225 10.82 5.62 -10.30
N ILE A 226 10.77 5.23 -11.58
CA ILE A 226 11.96 5.05 -12.43
C ILE A 226 12.69 6.39 -12.61
N ALA A 227 11.96 7.47 -12.88
CA ALA A 227 12.55 8.80 -12.99
C ALA A 227 13.25 9.24 -11.69
N VAL A 228 12.61 9.04 -10.55
CA VAL A 228 13.19 9.32 -9.21
C VAL A 228 14.45 8.49 -8.98
N PHE A 229 14.42 7.20 -9.28
CA PHE A 229 15.60 6.32 -9.11
C PHE A 229 16.79 6.74 -9.98
N ARG A 230 16.50 7.23 -11.19
CA ARG A 230 17.51 7.75 -12.14
C ARG A 230 17.97 9.18 -11.84
N ASN A 231 17.45 9.78 -10.77
CA ASN A 231 17.66 11.21 -10.44
C ASN A 231 17.26 12.15 -11.59
N GLN A 232 16.13 11.84 -12.24
CA GLN A 232 15.55 12.61 -13.34
C GLN A 232 14.30 13.35 -12.86
N PRO A 233 13.86 14.41 -13.55
CA PRO A 233 12.59 15.06 -13.28
C PRO A 233 11.44 14.06 -13.30
N ARG A 234 10.54 14.12 -12.30
CA ARG A 234 9.38 13.23 -12.23
C ARG A 234 8.51 13.36 -13.46
N SER A 235 8.14 12.25 -14.04
CA SER A 235 7.30 12.18 -15.23
C SER A 235 6.39 10.96 -15.17
N ARG A 236 5.16 11.15 -15.60
CA ARG A 236 4.16 10.09 -15.78
C ARG A 236 3.87 9.87 -17.28
N GLN A 237 4.77 10.35 -18.13
CA GLN A 237 4.62 10.27 -19.59
C GLN A 237 5.44 9.11 -20.16
N TRP A 238 4.80 8.35 -21.05
CA TRP A 238 5.48 7.34 -21.85
C TRP A 238 4.97 7.45 -23.28
N GLN A 239 5.88 7.62 -24.24
CA GLN A 239 5.57 7.94 -25.62
C GLN A 239 4.63 9.19 -25.68
N ASN A 240 3.48 9.07 -26.34
CA ASN A 240 2.54 10.18 -26.51
C ASN A 240 1.40 10.16 -25.47
N LYS A 241 1.50 9.34 -24.39
CA LYS A 241 0.46 9.22 -23.36
C LYS A 241 0.97 9.65 -22.00
N THR A 242 0.16 10.42 -21.27
CA THR A 242 0.35 10.73 -19.85
C THR A 242 -0.57 9.84 -19.01
N PHE A 243 0.01 9.09 -18.08
CA PHE A 243 -0.69 8.13 -17.22
C PHE A 243 -1.05 8.77 -15.89
N LEU A 244 -2.15 9.51 -15.83
CA LEU A 244 -2.59 10.20 -14.61
C LEU A 244 -3.41 9.29 -13.68
N GLY A 245 -4.41 8.60 -14.22
CA GLY A 245 -5.33 7.79 -13.43
C GLY A 245 -5.92 8.57 -12.24
N TYR A 246 -5.74 8.05 -11.04
CA TYR A 246 -6.15 8.68 -9.78
C TYR A 246 -5.09 9.63 -9.19
N HIS A 247 -3.95 9.84 -9.83
CA HIS A 247 -2.88 10.67 -9.28
C HIS A 247 -3.34 12.11 -9.00
N SER A 248 -4.11 12.71 -9.91
CA SER A 248 -4.63 14.08 -9.77
C SER A 248 -5.64 14.25 -8.62
N GLU A 249 -6.18 13.15 -8.11
CA GLU A 249 -7.14 13.15 -7.00
C GLU A 249 -6.45 13.02 -5.62
N ARG A 250 -5.12 12.80 -5.59
CA ARG A 250 -4.35 12.70 -4.34
C ARG A 250 -4.24 14.06 -3.67
N ARG A 251 -4.79 14.17 -2.48
CA ARG A 251 -4.81 15.39 -1.66
C ARG A 251 -3.51 15.51 -0.84
N PHE A 252 -2.41 15.75 -1.55
CA PHE A 252 -1.12 16.00 -0.90
C PHE A 252 -1.15 17.24 0.01
N ASP A 253 -1.96 18.22 -0.33
CA ASP A 253 -2.20 19.42 0.49
C ASP A 253 -2.70 19.06 1.89
N ILE A 254 -3.65 18.14 2.00
CA ILE A 254 -4.17 17.65 3.30
C ILE A 254 -3.10 16.83 4.02
N LEU A 255 -2.40 15.93 3.31
CA LEU A 255 -1.37 15.09 3.90
C LEU A 255 -0.22 15.92 4.50
N GLU A 256 0.21 16.97 3.83
CA GLU A 256 1.31 17.83 4.28
C GLU A 256 0.92 18.63 5.53
N ASN A 257 -0.32 19.11 5.58
CA ASN A 257 -0.86 19.90 6.70
C ASN A 257 -1.45 19.02 7.84
N PHE A 258 -1.54 17.70 7.65
CA PHE A 258 -2.04 16.83 8.70
C PHE A 258 -1.04 16.71 9.85
N VAL A 259 -1.47 17.09 11.05
CA VAL A 259 -0.73 16.97 12.32
C VAL A 259 -1.41 15.90 13.17
N VAL A 260 -0.61 15.01 13.77
CA VAL A 260 -1.09 13.93 14.67
C VAL A 260 -1.24 14.49 16.08
#